data_de23a6256d683b98faa88cd4a732d6b0
#
_entry.id   de23a6256d683b98faa88cd4a732d6b0
#
_cell.length_a   1.000
_cell.length_b   1.000
_cell.length_c   1.000
_cell.angle_alpha   90.00
_cell.angle_beta   90.00
_cell.angle_gamma   90.00
#
_symmetry.space_group_name_H-M   'P 1'
#
loop_
_entity.id
_entity.type
_entity.pdbx_description
1 polymer ?
#
loop_
_entity_poly.entity_id
_entity_poly.type
_entity_poly.pdbx_seq_one_letter_code
_entity_poly.pdbx_strand_id
1 'polypeptide(L)'
;MQKKRRLVVLSDLWGWERADWLTYYLDQLHSVYDITCYDSCSLGNVSTTDRNEAALHAQFMDGGLETAVSRLLELESAIASQGNRPVDVLAFSIGGTIAWKACLSGLEAHRIFALSSTRLRYETVLPAAGIYLYYGETDPYKPDEVWMRQMNLSCRIFPEAGHLLYRESIFAS
;
A
#
# COMPACT_ATOMS: atom_id res chain seq x y z
N MET A 1 9.61 20.70 20.07
CA MET A 1 8.92 19.47 19.70
C MET A 1 9.46 18.95 18.37
N GLN A 2 9.89 17.69 18.32
CA GLN A 2 10.34 17.09 17.07
C GLN A 2 9.10 16.92 16.14
N LYS A 3 9.18 17.44 14.91
CA LYS A 3 8.09 17.29 13.94
C LYS A 3 7.89 15.81 13.62
N LYS A 4 6.67 15.31 13.78
CA LYS A 4 6.33 13.92 13.42
C LYS A 4 6.66 13.65 11.95
N ARG A 5 7.02 12.41 11.63
CA ARG A 5 7.14 11.98 10.23
C ARG A 5 5.76 11.88 9.61
N ARG A 6 5.69 12.05 8.31
CA ARG A 6 4.44 11.77 7.58
C ARG A 6 4.33 10.31 7.24
N LEU A 7 3.13 9.78 7.39
CA LEU A 7 2.73 8.46 6.94
C LEU A 7 1.58 8.56 5.96
N VAL A 8 1.79 8.06 4.77
CA VAL A 8 0.73 7.85 3.77
C VAL A 8 0.18 6.44 3.95
N VAL A 9 -1.13 6.30 4.10
CA VAL A 9 -1.81 5.01 4.23
C VAL A 9 -2.70 4.79 3.02
N LEU A 10 -2.51 3.67 2.31
CA LEU A 10 -3.27 3.31 1.10
C LEU A 10 -4.14 2.09 1.37
N SER A 11 -5.43 2.22 1.06
CA SER A 11 -6.41 1.15 1.25
C SER A 11 -6.17 -0.06 0.34
N ASP A 12 -6.83 -1.13 0.69
CA ASP A 12 -7.00 -2.28 -0.19
C ASP A 12 -8.01 -2.04 -1.33
N LEU A 13 -8.35 -3.10 -2.05
CA LEU A 13 -9.29 -3.10 -3.16
C LEU A 13 -10.70 -2.59 -2.81
N TRP A 14 -11.09 -2.70 -1.53
CA TRP A 14 -12.43 -2.36 -1.06
C TRP A 14 -12.58 -0.90 -0.61
N GLY A 15 -11.49 -0.14 -0.56
CA GLY A 15 -11.48 1.23 -0.04
C GLY A 15 -11.70 1.30 1.47
N TRP A 16 -12.09 2.48 1.97
CA TRP A 16 -12.26 2.70 3.40
C TRP A 16 -13.66 2.39 3.96
N GLU A 17 -14.65 2.14 3.12
CA GLU A 17 -16.04 1.99 3.57
C GLU A 17 -16.28 0.82 4.54
N ARG A 18 -15.42 -0.19 4.54
CA ARG A 18 -15.46 -1.34 5.45
C ARG A 18 -14.08 -1.61 6.04
N ALA A 19 -13.42 -0.57 6.48
CA ALA A 19 -12.05 -0.64 6.98
C ALA A 19 -11.95 -0.40 8.48
N ASP A 20 -12.90 -0.91 9.27
CA ASP A 20 -12.86 -0.81 10.74
C ASP A 20 -11.57 -1.41 11.32
N TRP A 21 -11.01 -2.42 10.65
CA TRP A 21 -9.72 -3.02 10.97
C TRP A 21 -8.55 -2.04 10.89
N LEU A 22 -8.66 -0.94 10.14
CA LEU A 22 -7.61 0.06 10.02
C LEU A 22 -7.31 0.74 11.36
N THR A 23 -8.29 0.86 12.25
CA THR A 23 -8.11 1.43 13.59
C THR A 23 -7.02 0.72 14.38
N TYR A 24 -6.83 -0.58 14.18
CA TYR A 24 -5.77 -1.36 14.83
C TYR A 24 -4.37 -0.81 14.54
N TYR A 25 -4.18 -0.26 13.35
CA TYR A 25 -2.92 0.36 12.92
C TYR A 25 -2.85 1.83 13.36
N LEU A 26 -3.91 2.59 13.10
CA LEU A 26 -3.93 4.03 13.34
C LEU A 26 -3.75 4.36 14.82
N ASP A 27 -4.40 3.61 15.71
CA ASP A 27 -4.30 3.82 17.17
C ASP A 27 -2.87 3.69 17.69
N GLN A 28 -2.05 2.87 17.07
CA GLN A 28 -0.65 2.71 17.44
C GLN A 28 0.27 3.75 16.76
N LEU A 29 -0.05 4.15 15.54
CA LEU A 29 0.83 4.95 14.70
C LEU A 29 0.64 6.45 14.86
N HIS A 30 -0.56 6.94 15.21
CA HIS A 30 -0.81 8.37 15.29
C HIS A 30 -0.03 9.11 16.40
N SER A 31 0.53 8.38 17.36
CA SER A 31 1.41 8.96 18.38
C SER A 31 2.77 9.40 17.79
N VAL A 32 3.24 8.72 16.74
CA VAL A 32 4.57 8.91 16.13
C VAL A 32 4.51 9.52 14.73
N TYR A 33 3.38 9.39 14.03
CA TYR A 33 3.19 9.87 12.67
C TYR A 33 2.11 10.94 12.56
N ASP A 34 2.29 11.80 11.56
CA ASP A 34 1.25 12.61 10.95
C ASP A 34 0.68 11.83 9.75
N ILE A 35 -0.56 11.35 9.87
CA ILE A 35 -1.12 10.31 8.99
C ILE A 35 -2.08 10.92 7.98
N THR A 36 -1.88 10.57 6.71
CA THR A 36 -2.82 10.85 5.62
C THR A 36 -3.28 9.54 5.01
N CYS A 37 -4.59 9.27 5.02
CA CYS A 37 -5.21 8.08 4.45
C CYS A 37 -5.80 8.38 3.08
N TYR A 38 -5.45 7.57 2.09
CA TYR A 38 -6.01 7.63 0.74
C TYR A 38 -6.78 6.35 0.43
N ASP A 39 -7.99 6.50 -0.05
CA ASP A 39 -8.81 5.41 -0.57
C ASP A 39 -8.34 5.05 -1.98
N SER A 40 -7.88 3.82 -2.18
CA SER A 40 -7.36 3.36 -3.47
C SER A 40 -8.41 3.39 -4.57
N CYS A 41 -9.68 3.10 -4.26
CA CYS A 41 -10.77 3.19 -5.22
C CYS A 41 -11.03 4.65 -5.64
N SER A 42 -11.04 5.57 -4.69
CA SER A 42 -11.20 7.00 -4.97
C SER A 42 -10.03 7.56 -5.78
N LEU A 43 -8.80 7.17 -5.45
CA LEU A 43 -7.62 7.55 -6.24
C LEU A 43 -7.74 7.06 -7.68
N GLY A 44 -8.14 5.81 -7.89
CA GLY A 44 -8.24 5.17 -9.19
C GLY A 44 -9.51 5.51 -9.97
N ASN A 45 -10.41 6.30 -9.40
CA ASN A 45 -11.75 6.53 -9.97
C ASN A 45 -12.51 5.22 -10.22
N VAL A 46 -12.33 4.25 -9.31
CA VAL A 46 -12.95 2.93 -9.36
C VAL A 46 -14.32 3.00 -8.70
N SER A 47 -15.36 2.57 -9.41
CA SER A 47 -16.71 2.51 -8.87
C SER A 47 -16.85 1.36 -7.89
N THR A 48 -17.36 1.66 -6.71
CA THR A 48 -17.66 0.69 -5.65
C THR A 48 -19.13 0.26 -5.62
N THR A 49 -19.90 0.64 -6.65
CA THR A 49 -21.34 0.30 -6.76
C THR A 49 -21.54 -1.21 -6.87
N ASP A 50 -20.73 -1.86 -7.70
CA ASP A 50 -20.65 -3.31 -7.75
C ASP A 50 -19.47 -3.77 -6.85
N ARG A 51 -19.81 -4.30 -5.67
CA ARG A 51 -18.85 -4.76 -4.67
C ARG A 51 -18.38 -6.19 -4.93
N ASN A 52 -18.22 -6.56 -6.17
CA ASN A 52 -17.62 -7.81 -6.57
C ASN A 52 -16.10 -7.62 -6.73
N GLU A 53 -15.31 -8.49 -6.10
CA GLU A 53 -13.84 -8.41 -6.14
C GLU A 53 -13.30 -8.40 -7.57
N ALA A 54 -13.83 -9.28 -8.43
CA ALA A 54 -13.40 -9.36 -9.82
C ALA A 54 -13.73 -8.08 -10.60
N ALA A 55 -14.90 -7.46 -10.35
CA ALA A 55 -15.31 -6.22 -10.98
C ALA A 55 -14.45 -5.03 -10.52
N LEU A 56 -14.12 -4.95 -9.25
CA LEU A 56 -13.21 -3.92 -8.72
C LEU A 56 -11.80 -4.09 -9.30
N HIS A 57 -11.28 -5.32 -9.29
CA HIS A 57 -9.97 -5.62 -9.86
C HIS A 57 -9.90 -5.30 -11.34
N ALA A 58 -10.94 -5.64 -12.12
CA ALA A 58 -11.01 -5.33 -13.55
C ALA A 58 -10.91 -3.82 -13.82
N GLN A 59 -11.57 -2.99 -13.02
CA GLN A 59 -11.48 -1.53 -13.15
C GLN A 59 -10.08 -1.00 -12.86
N PHE A 60 -9.37 -1.56 -11.85
CA PHE A 60 -7.98 -1.20 -11.60
C PHE A 60 -7.09 -1.60 -12.77
N MET A 61 -7.34 -2.74 -13.40
CA MET A 61 -6.56 -3.18 -14.57
C MET A 61 -6.93 -2.43 -15.85
N ASP A 62 -8.11 -1.82 -15.91
CA ASP A 62 -8.57 -0.97 -17.02
C ASP A 62 -8.34 0.52 -16.75
N GLY A 63 -7.12 0.86 -16.35
CA GLY A 63 -6.65 2.24 -16.16
C GLY A 63 -6.80 2.80 -14.75
N GLY A 64 -7.51 2.14 -13.84
CA GLY A 64 -7.68 2.61 -12.46
C GLY A 64 -6.36 2.66 -11.68
N LEU A 65 -5.47 1.72 -11.94
CA LEU A 65 -4.15 1.68 -11.28
C LEU A 65 -3.29 2.89 -11.68
N GLU A 66 -3.20 3.18 -12.98
CA GLU A 66 -2.45 4.32 -13.51
C GLU A 66 -3.05 5.64 -13.03
N THR A 67 -4.38 5.73 -12.99
CA THR A 67 -5.09 6.90 -12.46
C THR A 67 -4.78 7.10 -10.97
N ALA A 68 -4.78 6.02 -10.17
CA ALA A 68 -4.46 6.09 -8.75
C ALA A 68 -3.04 6.56 -8.51
N VAL A 69 -2.08 6.06 -9.27
CA VAL A 69 -0.67 6.48 -9.21
C VAL A 69 -0.54 7.97 -9.53
N SER A 70 -1.13 8.43 -10.64
CA SER A 70 -1.07 9.83 -11.06
C SER A 70 -1.68 10.78 -10.03
N ARG A 71 -2.86 10.43 -9.49
CA ARG A 71 -3.52 11.23 -8.46
C ARG A 71 -2.75 11.28 -7.14
N LEU A 72 -2.18 10.16 -6.72
CA LEU A 72 -1.35 10.13 -5.52
C LEU A 72 -0.14 11.06 -5.67
N LEU A 73 0.53 11.02 -6.83
CA LEU A 73 1.66 11.89 -7.14
C LEU A 73 1.25 13.37 -7.11
N GLU A 74 0.13 13.74 -7.72
CA GLU A 74 -0.37 15.11 -7.71
C GLU A 74 -0.62 15.62 -6.29
N LEU A 75 -1.34 14.83 -5.48
CA LEU A 75 -1.67 15.19 -4.10
C LEU A 75 -0.43 15.32 -3.21
N GLU A 76 0.49 14.37 -3.31
CA GLU A 76 1.73 14.39 -2.52
C GLU A 76 2.70 15.46 -2.99
N SER A 77 2.77 15.76 -4.28
CA SER A 77 3.59 16.86 -4.82
C SER A 77 3.10 18.22 -4.32
N ALA A 78 1.79 18.42 -4.22
CA ALA A 78 1.21 19.63 -3.67
C ALA A 78 1.59 19.86 -2.19
N ILE A 79 1.69 18.79 -1.42
CA ILE A 79 2.15 18.82 -0.03
C ILE A 79 3.67 19.03 0.04
N ALA A 80 4.44 18.35 -0.80
CA ALA A 80 5.90 18.44 -0.83
C ALA A 80 6.38 19.87 -1.17
N SER A 81 5.66 20.59 -2.01
CA SER A 81 5.96 22.00 -2.34
C SER A 81 5.95 22.94 -1.12
N GLN A 82 5.37 22.50 -0.01
CA GLN A 82 5.33 23.23 1.26
C GLN A 82 6.51 22.90 2.20
N GLY A 83 7.58 22.29 1.69
CA GLY A 83 8.79 21.98 2.46
C GLY A 83 8.76 20.60 3.12
N ASN A 84 8.19 19.63 2.47
CA ASN A 84 8.01 18.30 3.00
C ASN A 84 9.25 17.40 2.83
N ARG A 85 9.35 16.39 3.72
CA ARG A 85 10.37 15.34 3.71
C ARG A 85 9.80 14.07 3.09
N PRO A 86 10.66 13.12 2.67
CA PRO A 86 10.20 11.82 2.22
C PRO A 86 9.21 11.19 3.21
N VAL A 87 8.16 10.58 2.70
CA VAL A 87 7.10 9.95 3.51
C VAL A 87 7.43 8.49 3.80
N ASP A 88 6.90 7.96 4.90
CA ASP A 88 6.72 6.53 5.04
C ASP A 88 5.36 6.14 4.45
N VAL A 89 5.25 4.95 3.87
CA VAL A 89 4.01 4.45 3.26
C VAL A 89 3.62 3.14 3.92
N LEU A 90 2.37 3.04 4.37
CA LEU A 90 1.72 1.80 4.80
C LEU A 90 0.61 1.47 3.80
N ALA A 91 0.70 0.33 3.17
CA ALA A 91 -0.18 0.00 2.07
C ALA A 91 -0.68 -1.45 2.12
N PHE A 92 -1.94 -1.63 1.77
CA PHE A 92 -2.65 -2.90 1.85
C PHE A 92 -3.10 -3.36 0.47
N SER A 93 -2.81 -4.61 0.12
CA SER A 93 -3.27 -5.25 -1.12
C SER A 93 -2.90 -4.41 -2.36
N ILE A 94 -3.86 -3.97 -3.17
CA ILE A 94 -3.62 -3.11 -4.36
C ILE A 94 -2.92 -1.79 -3.99
N GLY A 95 -3.12 -1.29 -2.79
CA GLY A 95 -2.44 -0.09 -2.28
C GLY A 95 -0.92 -0.21 -2.31
N GLY A 96 -0.38 -1.40 -2.04
CA GLY A 96 1.05 -1.66 -2.14
C GLY A 96 1.58 -1.52 -3.57
N THR A 97 0.81 -1.94 -4.55
CA THR A 97 1.14 -1.78 -5.97
C THR A 97 1.09 -0.31 -6.38
N ILE A 98 0.09 0.44 -5.91
CA ILE A 98 0.00 1.89 -6.13
C ILE A 98 1.22 2.59 -5.54
N ALA A 99 1.58 2.29 -4.29
CA ALA A 99 2.75 2.86 -3.62
C ALA A 99 4.05 2.59 -4.39
N TRP A 100 4.25 1.33 -4.79
CA TRP A 100 5.42 0.91 -5.56
C TRP A 100 5.58 1.69 -6.86
N LYS A 101 4.51 1.73 -7.67
CA LYS A 101 4.51 2.44 -8.95
C LYS A 101 4.62 3.96 -8.77
N ALA A 102 4.01 4.53 -7.76
CA ALA A 102 4.14 5.95 -7.45
C ALA A 102 5.60 6.31 -7.11
N CYS A 103 6.29 5.46 -6.34
CA CYS A 103 7.71 5.68 -6.04
C CYS A 103 8.59 5.56 -7.28
N LEU A 104 8.32 4.63 -8.18
CA LEU A 104 9.02 4.54 -9.47
C LEU A 104 8.75 5.76 -10.36
N SER A 105 7.65 6.46 -10.15
CA SER A 105 7.22 7.64 -10.91
C SER A 105 7.50 8.98 -10.22
N GLY A 106 8.21 8.98 -9.08
CA GLY A 106 8.71 10.20 -8.44
C GLY A 106 8.19 10.51 -7.04
N LEU A 107 7.36 9.66 -6.42
CA LEU A 107 7.02 9.79 -5.00
C LEU A 107 8.29 9.55 -4.16
N GLU A 108 8.69 10.53 -3.39
CA GLU A 108 9.83 10.39 -2.47
C GLU A 108 9.38 9.68 -1.17
N ALA A 109 9.56 8.36 -1.15
CA ALA A 109 9.32 7.55 0.03
C ALA A 109 10.63 7.15 0.71
N HIS A 110 10.65 7.22 2.04
CA HIS A 110 11.74 6.69 2.85
C HIS A 110 11.57 5.18 3.04
N ARG A 111 10.34 4.73 3.36
CA ARG A 111 10.00 3.31 3.54
C ARG A 111 8.63 3.00 2.99
N ILE A 112 8.47 1.78 2.46
CA ILE A 112 7.19 1.20 2.06
C ILE A 112 6.97 -0.07 2.87
N PHE A 113 5.90 -0.10 3.65
CA PHE A 113 5.39 -1.27 4.34
C PHE A 113 4.21 -1.79 3.55
N ALA A 114 4.39 -2.89 2.85
CA ALA A 114 3.39 -3.48 1.96
C ALA A 114 2.87 -4.80 2.53
N LEU A 115 1.59 -4.80 2.93
CA LEU A 115 0.91 -5.96 3.48
C LEU A 115 0.01 -6.60 2.40
N SER A 116 0.25 -7.87 2.11
CA SER A 116 -0.50 -8.64 1.12
C SER A 116 -0.63 -7.95 -0.24
N SER A 117 0.42 -7.30 -0.70
CA SER A 117 0.38 -6.55 -1.96
C SER A 117 0.18 -7.48 -3.16
N THR A 118 -0.83 -7.19 -3.99
CA THR A 118 -1.36 -8.18 -4.94
C THR A 118 -0.52 -8.40 -6.19
N ARG A 119 0.19 -7.38 -6.68
CA ARG A 119 0.81 -7.40 -8.02
C ARG A 119 2.31 -7.24 -8.03
N LEU A 120 2.97 -7.15 -6.88
CA LEU A 120 4.42 -6.91 -6.82
C LEU A 120 5.23 -8.00 -7.53
N ARG A 121 4.72 -9.24 -7.59
CA ARG A 121 5.36 -10.34 -8.32
C ARG A 121 5.57 -10.08 -9.82
N TYR A 122 4.93 -9.05 -10.37
CA TYR A 122 5.09 -8.64 -11.78
C TYR A 122 6.06 -7.47 -11.95
N GLU A 123 6.48 -6.84 -10.84
CA GLU A 123 7.44 -5.74 -10.89
C GLU A 123 8.86 -6.26 -11.08
N THR A 124 9.66 -5.51 -11.84
CA THR A 124 11.04 -5.87 -12.18
C THR A 124 12.05 -4.82 -11.77
N VAL A 125 11.59 -3.67 -11.27
CA VAL A 125 12.40 -2.53 -10.84
C VAL A 125 12.07 -2.17 -9.41
N LEU A 126 13.09 -1.97 -8.58
CA LEU A 126 12.93 -1.52 -7.19
C LEU A 126 12.74 -0.01 -7.11
N PRO A 127 11.80 0.47 -6.28
CA PRO A 127 11.79 1.86 -5.87
C PRO A 127 13.02 2.20 -5.01
N ALA A 128 13.43 3.46 -5.03
CA ALA A 128 14.49 4.00 -4.17
C ALA A 128 13.96 4.26 -2.74
N ALA A 129 13.50 3.21 -2.08
CA ALA A 129 12.95 3.24 -0.72
C ALA A 129 13.34 1.97 0.04
N GLY A 130 13.29 2.00 1.37
CA GLY A 130 13.34 0.78 2.17
C GLY A 130 12.05 -0.02 1.99
N ILE A 131 12.14 -1.27 1.55
CA ILE A 131 10.98 -2.11 1.26
C ILE A 131 10.80 -3.16 2.34
N TYR A 132 9.60 -3.22 2.91
CA TYR A 132 9.20 -4.18 3.95
C TYR A 132 7.94 -4.89 3.49
N LEU A 133 8.05 -6.19 3.21
CA LEU A 133 6.99 -7.02 2.68
C LEU A 133 6.45 -7.98 3.75
N TYR A 134 5.13 -8.07 3.82
CA TYR A 134 4.41 -8.93 4.76
C TYR A 134 3.32 -9.70 4.03
N TYR A 135 3.36 -11.04 4.12
CA TYR A 135 2.37 -11.91 3.48
C TYR A 135 1.96 -13.06 4.39
N GLY A 136 0.75 -13.52 4.20
CA GLY A 136 0.32 -14.81 4.73
C GLY A 136 0.96 -15.97 3.96
N GLU A 137 1.21 -17.08 4.64
CA GLU A 137 1.78 -18.28 4.05
C GLU A 137 0.94 -18.78 2.86
N THR A 138 -0.38 -18.72 3.00
CA THR A 138 -1.34 -19.20 1.99
C THR A 138 -1.85 -18.10 1.06
N ASP A 139 -1.27 -16.90 1.10
CA ASP A 139 -1.65 -15.81 0.19
C ASP A 139 -1.28 -16.16 -1.26
N PRO A 140 -2.27 -16.31 -2.17
CA PRO A 140 -2.01 -16.70 -3.56
C PRO A 140 -1.30 -15.61 -4.37
N TYR A 141 -1.23 -14.39 -3.87
CA TYR A 141 -0.60 -13.25 -4.55
C TYR A 141 0.84 -13.01 -4.08
N LYS A 142 1.30 -13.77 -3.10
CA LYS A 142 2.66 -13.67 -2.58
C LYS A 142 3.68 -13.92 -3.69
N PRO A 143 4.71 -13.08 -3.85
CA PRO A 143 5.83 -13.34 -4.74
C PRO A 143 6.57 -14.62 -4.33
N ASP A 144 7.11 -15.33 -5.30
CA ASP A 144 7.88 -16.53 -5.04
C ASP A 144 9.34 -16.20 -4.64
N GLU A 145 10.08 -17.24 -4.23
CA GLU A 145 11.47 -17.08 -3.80
C GLU A 145 12.41 -16.65 -4.95
N VAL A 146 12.07 -16.95 -6.20
CA VAL A 146 12.86 -16.54 -7.36
C VAL A 146 12.78 -15.03 -7.52
N TRP A 147 11.56 -14.50 -7.46
CA TRP A 147 11.34 -13.05 -7.51
C TRP A 147 12.03 -12.34 -6.33
N MET A 148 11.90 -12.88 -5.11
CA MET A 148 12.54 -12.29 -3.92
C MET A 148 14.06 -12.21 -4.08
N ARG A 149 14.69 -13.26 -4.61
CA ARG A 149 16.14 -13.25 -4.88
C ARG A 149 16.52 -12.26 -5.97
N GLN A 150 15.76 -12.21 -7.07
CA GLN A 150 16.03 -11.27 -8.17
C GLN A 150 15.92 -9.82 -7.72
N MET A 151 14.96 -9.51 -6.87
CA MET A 151 14.74 -8.19 -6.31
C MET A 151 15.63 -7.88 -5.09
N ASN A 152 16.42 -8.85 -4.64
CA ASN A 152 17.22 -8.75 -3.40
C ASN A 152 16.38 -8.30 -2.19
N LEU A 153 15.18 -8.88 -2.06
CA LEU A 153 14.23 -8.59 -0.99
C LEU A 153 14.01 -9.82 -0.11
N SER A 154 13.60 -9.55 1.12
CA SER A 154 13.04 -10.56 2.03
C SER A 154 11.59 -10.20 2.37
N CYS A 155 10.84 -11.20 2.79
CA CYS A 155 9.45 -11.07 3.16
C CYS A 155 9.22 -11.72 4.53
N ARG A 156 8.46 -11.06 5.39
CA ARG A 156 7.95 -11.69 6.61
C ARG A 156 6.70 -12.49 6.27
N ILE A 157 6.78 -13.79 6.48
CA ILE A 157 5.67 -14.73 6.23
C ILE A 157 5.01 -15.06 7.57
N PHE A 158 3.68 -14.98 7.59
CA PHE A 158 2.86 -15.36 8.75
C PHE A 158 2.24 -16.75 8.50
N PRO A 159 2.59 -17.76 9.33
CA PRO A 159 2.08 -19.10 9.18
C PRO A 159 0.54 -19.14 9.26
N GLU A 160 -0.06 -20.03 8.51
CA GLU A 160 -1.50 -20.29 8.47
C GLU A 160 -2.37 -19.08 8.05
N ALA A 161 -1.77 -17.93 7.79
CA ALA A 161 -2.48 -16.72 7.36
C ALA A 161 -2.65 -16.66 5.85
N GLY A 162 -3.76 -16.05 5.41
CA GLY A 162 -4.09 -15.83 4.01
C GLY A 162 -3.91 -14.36 3.58
N HIS A 163 -4.55 -14.02 2.45
CA HIS A 163 -4.46 -12.69 1.85
C HIS A 163 -4.96 -11.57 2.76
N LEU A 164 -5.99 -11.81 3.54
CA LEU A 164 -6.62 -10.78 4.41
C LEU A 164 -6.00 -10.70 5.82
N LEU A 165 -4.80 -11.23 6.03
CA LEU A 165 -4.13 -11.22 7.34
C LEU A 165 -4.11 -9.83 8.00
N TYR A 166 -3.97 -8.77 7.21
CA TYR A 166 -3.89 -7.40 7.72
C TYR A 166 -5.21 -6.90 8.35
N ARG A 167 -6.32 -7.59 8.13
CA ARG A 167 -7.61 -7.26 8.74
C ARG A 167 -7.77 -7.82 10.16
N GLU A 168 -6.85 -8.65 10.60
CA GLU A 168 -6.87 -9.24 11.93
C GLU A 168 -6.00 -8.43 12.88
N SER A 169 -6.53 -8.07 14.05
CA SER A 169 -5.84 -7.21 15.03
C SER A 169 -4.51 -7.77 15.51
N ILE A 170 -4.37 -9.10 15.53
CA ILE A 170 -3.14 -9.78 15.96
C ILE A 170 -1.92 -9.43 15.06
N PHE A 171 -2.14 -9.07 13.80
CA PHE A 171 -1.06 -8.73 12.87
C PHE A 171 -0.73 -7.23 12.83
N ALA A 172 -1.56 -6.41 13.49
CA ALA A 172 -1.34 -4.97 13.58
C ALA A 172 -0.45 -4.54 14.77
N SER A 173 -0.13 -5.46 15.67
CA SER A 173 0.64 -5.22 16.89
C SER A 173 2.17 -5.30 16.71
#